data_a39e63db3357df5a6d2026d0300b2105
#
_entry.id   a39e63db3357df5a6d2026d0300b2105
#
_cell.length_a   1.000
_cell.length_b   1.000
_cell.length_c   1.000
_cell.angle_alpha   90.00
_cell.angle_beta   90.00
_cell.angle_gamma   90.00
#
_symmetry.space_group_name_H-M   'P 1'
#
loop_
_entity.id
_entity.type
_entity.pdbx_description
1 polymer ?
#
loop_
_entity_poly.entity_id
_entity_poly.type
_entity_poly.pdbx_seq_one_letter_code
_entity_poly.pdbx_strand_id
1 'polypeptide(L)'
;MPMRLPITRERIRTHFHYAWWQYVLLVCLAIFGWNLLYTTTRYRSPESLKVEWYCQGVVAPQAQDKLDALLEQLRLELFPDMEEVTFTSVAYDQTYGDMQLMVWSSAGQGDLYLLQREPFQNLASGGAMAQLTPYIESGALTTGDIDLTAGYVTDSETGKKYLMGVPTDSLTGLEAYGINPEGCVMGLLASGGNLDNTLKLMQWLIDNMR
;
A
#
# COMPACT_ATOMS: atom_id res chain seq x y z
N MET A 1 21.73 38.31 -47.92
CA MET A 1 22.77 38.00 -46.94
C MET A 1 22.21 38.31 -45.54
N PRO A 2 22.08 37.37 -44.60
CA PRO A 2 21.66 37.69 -43.25
C PRO A 2 22.80 38.45 -42.53
N MET A 3 22.54 39.71 -42.13
CA MET A 3 23.47 40.49 -41.33
C MET A 3 23.62 39.81 -39.97
N ARG A 4 24.80 39.22 -39.75
CA ARG A 4 25.19 38.74 -38.40
C ARG A 4 25.55 39.94 -37.53
N LEU A 5 24.57 40.37 -36.73
CA LEU A 5 24.77 41.45 -35.77
C LEU A 5 25.75 40.96 -34.68
N PRO A 6 26.81 41.70 -34.35
CA PRO A 6 27.78 41.32 -33.33
C PRO A 6 27.10 41.15 -31.96
N ILE A 7 27.43 40.04 -31.28
CA ILE A 7 26.97 39.76 -29.94
C ILE A 7 27.77 40.63 -28.98
N THR A 8 27.14 41.72 -28.45
CA THR A 8 27.79 42.60 -27.46
C THR A 8 27.29 42.25 -26.05
N ARG A 9 28.14 42.52 -25.01
CA ARG A 9 27.78 42.24 -23.60
C ARG A 9 26.49 42.95 -23.18
N GLU A 10 26.25 44.16 -23.69
CA GLU A 10 25.04 44.93 -23.40
C GLU A 10 23.76 44.24 -23.94
N ARG A 11 23.82 43.68 -25.16
CA ARG A 11 22.70 42.94 -25.74
C ARG A 11 22.39 41.69 -24.96
N ILE A 12 23.40 40.98 -24.52
CA ILE A 12 23.23 39.76 -23.66
C ILE A 12 22.56 40.17 -22.35
N ARG A 13 23.02 41.25 -21.69
CA ARG A 13 22.45 41.72 -20.43
C ARG A 13 20.99 42.17 -20.58
N THR A 14 20.68 42.91 -21.65
CA THR A 14 19.33 43.38 -21.95
C THR A 14 18.41 42.18 -22.26
N HIS A 15 18.91 41.17 -23.03
CA HIS A 15 18.14 39.98 -23.31
C HIS A 15 17.83 39.18 -22.05
N PHE A 16 18.81 38.96 -21.16
CA PHE A 16 18.56 38.30 -19.88
C PHE A 16 17.62 39.10 -18.96
N HIS A 17 17.65 40.43 -19.02
CA HIS A 17 16.77 41.26 -18.20
C HIS A 17 15.29 41.13 -18.63
N TYR A 18 15.02 41.10 -19.93
CA TYR A 18 13.66 41.03 -20.46
C TYR A 18 13.17 39.61 -20.69
N ALA A 19 14.04 38.66 -20.96
CA ALA A 19 13.68 37.29 -21.32
C ALA A 19 13.87 36.27 -20.18
N TRP A 20 14.30 36.68 -18.99
CA TRP A 20 14.61 35.75 -17.88
C TRP A 20 13.43 34.84 -17.52
N TRP A 21 12.23 35.36 -17.57
CA TRP A 21 11.02 34.59 -17.29
C TRP A 21 10.78 33.46 -18.34
N GLN A 22 11.21 33.68 -19.60
CA GLN A 22 11.12 32.64 -20.64
C GLN A 22 12.06 31.47 -20.33
N TYR A 23 13.24 31.76 -19.79
CA TYR A 23 14.17 30.72 -19.36
C TYR A 23 13.64 29.94 -18.15
N VAL A 24 13.04 30.64 -17.18
CA VAL A 24 12.35 30.00 -16.04
C VAL A 24 11.24 29.10 -16.54
N LEU A 25 10.40 29.58 -17.44
CA LEU A 25 9.31 28.80 -18.00
C LEU A 25 9.84 27.58 -18.75
N LEU A 26 10.90 27.72 -19.53
CA LEU A 26 11.54 26.62 -20.28
C LEU A 26 12.09 25.57 -19.32
N VAL A 27 12.74 25.96 -18.24
CA VAL A 27 13.24 25.05 -17.18
C VAL A 27 12.06 24.32 -16.51
N CYS A 28 10.99 25.03 -16.16
CA CYS A 28 9.79 24.42 -15.60
C CYS A 28 9.16 23.40 -16.56
N LEU A 29 9.06 23.73 -17.84
CA LEU A 29 8.56 22.82 -18.86
C LEU A 29 9.48 21.59 -19.05
N ALA A 30 10.80 21.79 -19.01
CA ALA A 30 11.74 20.68 -19.09
C ALA A 30 11.63 19.73 -17.89
N ILE A 31 11.52 20.28 -16.66
CA ILE A 31 11.33 19.48 -15.44
C ILE A 31 9.99 18.74 -15.50
N PHE A 32 8.91 19.43 -15.90
CA PHE A 32 7.59 18.84 -16.02
C PHE A 32 7.57 17.74 -17.10
N GLY A 33 8.13 18.02 -18.27
CA GLY A 33 8.22 17.05 -19.36
C GLY A 33 9.06 15.82 -18.99
N TRP A 34 10.20 16.04 -18.29
CA TRP A 34 11.01 14.94 -17.78
C TRP A 34 10.27 14.11 -16.73
N ASN A 35 9.59 14.76 -15.79
CA ASN A 35 8.79 14.08 -14.77
C ASN A 35 7.67 13.26 -15.41
N LEU A 36 6.95 13.85 -16.38
CA LEU A 36 5.90 13.15 -17.12
C LEU A 36 6.47 11.94 -17.88
N LEU A 37 7.58 12.11 -18.59
CA LEU A 37 8.22 11.03 -19.31
C LEU A 37 8.65 9.93 -18.36
N TYR A 38 9.32 10.28 -17.25
CA TYR A 38 9.76 9.32 -16.25
C TYR A 38 8.60 8.54 -15.64
N THR A 39 7.51 9.22 -15.25
CA THR A 39 6.35 8.56 -14.64
C THR A 39 5.59 7.66 -15.60
N THR A 40 5.58 7.99 -16.91
CA THR A 40 4.89 7.18 -17.92
C THR A 40 5.74 6.03 -18.46
N THR A 41 7.07 6.16 -18.44
CA THR A 41 8.00 5.13 -18.96
C THR A 41 8.61 4.25 -17.88
N ARG A 42 8.47 4.63 -16.60
CA ARG A 42 8.95 3.79 -15.50
C ARG A 42 8.19 2.46 -15.50
N TYR A 43 8.95 1.37 -15.56
CA TYR A 43 8.39 0.04 -15.39
C TYR A 43 7.65 -0.06 -14.04
N ARG A 44 6.48 -0.63 -14.07
CA ARG A 44 5.71 -1.00 -12.87
C ARG A 44 5.38 -2.46 -12.98
N SER A 45 5.67 -3.20 -11.94
CA SER A 45 5.32 -4.63 -11.88
C SER A 45 3.81 -4.79 -12.08
N PRO A 46 3.38 -5.73 -12.94
CA PRO A 46 1.96 -6.04 -13.09
C PRO A 46 1.34 -6.45 -11.75
N GLU A 47 0.05 -6.16 -11.56
CA GLU A 47 -0.69 -6.53 -10.36
C GLU A 47 -0.56 -8.03 -10.03
N SER A 48 -0.48 -8.88 -11.06
CA SER A 48 -0.32 -10.34 -10.91
C SER A 48 1.06 -10.80 -10.43
N LEU A 49 2.06 -9.91 -10.46
CA LEU A 49 3.45 -10.20 -10.07
C LEU A 49 3.90 -9.43 -8.83
N LYS A 50 2.96 -8.83 -8.11
CA LYS A 50 3.24 -8.13 -6.85
C LYS A 50 2.28 -8.56 -5.76
N VAL A 51 2.74 -8.51 -4.52
CA VAL A 51 1.91 -8.67 -3.33
C VAL A 51 1.94 -7.35 -2.57
N GLU A 52 0.77 -6.78 -2.33
CA GLU A 52 0.64 -5.47 -1.71
C GLU A 52 0.07 -5.57 -0.29
N TRP A 53 0.85 -5.14 0.68
CA TRP A 53 0.43 -5.07 2.07
C TRP A 53 0.13 -3.63 2.47
N TYR A 54 -1.11 -3.36 2.83
CA TYR A 54 -1.59 -2.05 3.26
C TYR A 54 -1.78 -2.04 4.78
N CYS A 55 -1.28 -1.00 5.44
CA CYS A 55 -1.39 -0.84 6.88
C CYS A 55 -1.94 0.54 7.23
N GLN A 56 -2.95 0.56 8.11
CA GLN A 56 -3.40 1.82 8.71
C GLN A 56 -2.56 2.12 9.94
N GLY A 57 -1.67 3.09 9.81
CA GLY A 57 -0.74 3.49 10.85
C GLY A 57 0.43 4.26 10.26
N VAL A 58 1.28 4.77 11.12
CA VAL A 58 2.51 5.45 10.73
C VAL A 58 3.68 4.58 11.16
N VAL A 59 4.45 4.11 10.19
CA VAL A 59 5.71 3.41 10.48
C VAL A 59 6.76 4.43 10.87
N ALA A 60 7.42 4.21 12.00
CA ALA A 60 8.48 5.09 12.46
C ALA A 60 9.67 5.06 11.48
N PRO A 61 10.25 6.22 11.11
CA PRO A 61 11.35 6.27 10.13
C PRO A 61 12.53 5.35 10.46
N GLN A 62 12.82 5.15 11.75
CA GLN A 62 13.90 4.27 12.21
C GLN A 62 13.60 2.77 12.03
N ALA A 63 12.36 2.39 11.75
CA ALA A 63 11.97 1.01 11.49
C ALA A 63 11.89 0.69 9.98
N GLN A 64 11.97 1.72 9.12
CA GLN A 64 11.81 1.57 7.68
C GLN A 64 12.83 0.60 7.08
N ASP A 65 14.12 0.72 7.43
CA ASP A 65 15.16 -0.18 6.92
C ASP A 65 14.92 -1.64 7.28
N LYS A 66 14.36 -1.89 8.48
CA LYS A 66 14.02 -3.26 8.92
C LYS A 66 12.81 -3.79 8.15
N LEU A 67 11.82 -2.93 7.92
CA LEU A 67 10.63 -3.29 7.16
C LEU A 67 11.01 -3.61 5.71
N ASP A 68 11.84 -2.78 5.07
CA ASP A 68 12.31 -3.02 3.71
C ASP A 68 13.10 -4.33 3.60
N ALA A 69 13.94 -4.64 4.61
CA ALA A 69 14.65 -5.91 4.67
C ALA A 69 13.70 -7.11 4.84
N LEU A 70 12.64 -6.96 5.64
CA LEU A 70 11.59 -7.98 5.80
C LEU A 70 10.87 -8.22 4.47
N LEU A 71 10.46 -7.16 3.76
CA LEU A 71 9.76 -7.29 2.48
C LEU A 71 10.61 -8.01 1.44
N GLU A 72 11.91 -7.70 1.38
CA GLU A 72 12.84 -8.39 0.48
C GLU A 72 13.05 -9.85 0.89
N GLN A 73 13.13 -10.16 2.19
CA GLN A 73 13.18 -11.54 2.68
C GLN A 73 11.90 -12.30 2.28
N LEU A 74 10.72 -11.71 2.49
CA LEU A 74 9.44 -12.31 2.09
C LEU A 74 9.39 -12.59 0.60
N ARG A 75 9.86 -11.64 -0.23
CA ARG A 75 9.93 -11.81 -1.67
C ARG A 75 10.79 -13.01 -2.06
N LEU A 76 11.99 -13.13 -1.46
CA LEU A 76 12.93 -14.20 -1.81
C LEU A 76 12.51 -15.58 -1.30
N GLU A 77 11.99 -15.66 -0.07
CA GLU A 77 11.71 -16.92 0.61
C GLU A 77 10.28 -17.41 0.36
N LEU A 78 9.30 -16.51 0.40
CA LEU A 78 7.88 -16.86 0.34
C LEU A 78 7.29 -16.70 -1.06
N PHE A 79 7.80 -15.74 -1.84
CA PHE A 79 7.26 -15.35 -3.14
C PHE A 79 8.31 -15.30 -4.26
N PRO A 80 9.03 -16.41 -4.53
CA PRO A 80 10.12 -16.40 -5.52
C PRO A 80 9.63 -16.09 -6.95
N ASP A 81 8.34 -16.30 -7.23
CA ASP A 81 7.71 -16.03 -8.54
C ASP A 81 7.18 -14.59 -8.65
N MET A 82 7.22 -13.80 -7.56
CA MET A 82 6.77 -12.40 -7.55
C MET A 82 7.94 -11.46 -7.78
N GLU A 83 7.67 -10.39 -8.51
CA GLU A 83 8.67 -9.34 -8.76
C GLU A 83 8.83 -8.43 -7.55
N GLU A 84 7.73 -8.17 -6.83
CA GLU A 84 7.71 -7.16 -5.78
C GLU A 84 6.77 -7.55 -4.63
N VAL A 85 7.21 -7.28 -3.40
CA VAL A 85 6.35 -7.27 -2.21
C VAL A 85 6.41 -5.85 -1.66
N THR A 86 5.29 -5.16 -1.63
CA THR A 86 5.23 -3.76 -1.23
C THR A 86 4.46 -3.57 0.06
N PHE A 87 4.86 -2.54 0.81
CA PHE A 87 4.15 -2.10 2.00
C PHE A 87 3.75 -0.64 1.83
N THR A 88 2.48 -0.36 2.08
CA THR A 88 1.94 1.00 2.01
C THR A 88 1.26 1.33 3.33
N SER A 89 1.71 2.41 4.00
CA SER A 89 1.05 2.91 5.20
C SER A 89 0.17 4.11 4.90
N VAL A 90 -0.99 4.16 5.54
CA VAL A 90 -1.87 5.32 5.55
C VAL A 90 -2.02 5.80 6.99
N ALA A 91 -1.86 7.09 7.20
CA ALA A 91 -2.03 7.67 8.53
C ALA A 91 -3.46 7.43 9.04
N TYR A 92 -3.57 7.15 10.34
CA TYR A 92 -4.88 7.09 11.00
C TYR A 92 -5.48 8.50 11.04
N ASP A 93 -6.42 8.76 10.14
CA ASP A 93 -7.17 10.00 10.06
C ASP A 93 -8.58 9.67 9.58
N GLN A 94 -9.57 9.95 10.42
CA GLN A 94 -10.98 9.62 10.15
C GLN A 94 -11.54 10.28 8.88
N THR A 95 -10.92 11.33 8.38
CA THR A 95 -11.41 12.05 7.20
C THR A 95 -10.69 11.63 5.93
N TYR A 96 -9.37 11.74 5.92
CA TYR A 96 -8.57 11.46 4.71
C TYR A 96 -8.13 10.01 4.62
N GLY A 97 -7.73 9.40 5.74
CA GLY A 97 -7.27 8.02 5.77
C GLY A 97 -8.39 7.04 5.41
N ASP A 98 -9.56 7.19 5.99
CA ASP A 98 -10.70 6.30 5.70
C ASP A 98 -11.21 6.48 4.28
N MET A 99 -11.24 7.71 3.76
CA MET A 99 -11.59 7.97 2.36
C MET A 99 -10.56 7.33 1.40
N GLN A 100 -9.29 7.41 1.72
CA GLN A 100 -8.22 6.82 0.92
C GLN A 100 -8.32 5.28 0.90
N LEU A 101 -8.57 4.66 2.05
CA LEU A 101 -8.81 3.22 2.16
C LEU A 101 -10.02 2.77 1.33
N MET A 102 -11.12 3.54 1.37
CA MET A 102 -12.30 3.26 0.56
C MET A 102 -12.00 3.35 -0.94
N VAL A 103 -11.26 4.36 -1.38
CA VAL A 103 -10.85 4.52 -2.78
C VAL A 103 -9.97 3.36 -3.22
N TRP A 104 -8.97 2.99 -2.42
CA TRP A 104 -8.07 1.89 -2.75
C TRP A 104 -8.79 0.55 -2.83
N SER A 105 -9.62 0.23 -1.82
CA SER A 105 -10.38 -1.03 -1.81
C SER A 105 -11.38 -1.10 -2.97
N SER A 106 -12.03 0.01 -3.33
CA SER A 106 -12.95 0.08 -4.46
C SER A 106 -12.24 -0.05 -5.81
N ALA A 107 -10.99 0.40 -5.89
CA ALA A 107 -10.14 0.26 -7.07
C ALA A 107 -9.45 -1.11 -7.16
N GLY A 108 -9.67 -2.01 -6.19
CA GLY A 108 -9.02 -3.32 -6.12
C GLY A 108 -7.52 -3.25 -5.82
N GLN A 109 -7.06 -2.14 -5.24
CA GLN A 109 -5.65 -1.95 -4.87
C GLN A 109 -5.37 -2.56 -3.51
N GLY A 110 -4.21 -3.19 -3.38
CA GLY A 110 -3.81 -3.90 -2.18
C GLY A 110 -4.39 -5.30 -2.07
N ASP A 111 -3.65 -6.19 -1.47
CA ASP A 111 -4.04 -7.58 -1.28
C ASP A 111 -4.36 -7.87 0.19
N LEU A 112 -3.43 -7.50 1.09
CA LEU A 112 -3.57 -7.65 2.54
C LEU A 112 -3.74 -6.29 3.20
N TYR A 113 -4.77 -6.15 4.01
CA TYR A 113 -5.04 -4.95 4.79
C TYR A 113 -4.89 -5.22 6.29
N LEU A 114 -4.10 -4.40 6.97
CA LEU A 114 -4.02 -4.31 8.43
C LEU A 114 -4.65 -3.00 8.86
N LEU A 115 -5.85 -3.06 9.43
CA LEU A 115 -6.68 -1.89 9.73
C LEU A 115 -7.09 -1.85 11.19
N GLN A 116 -7.30 -0.67 11.72
CA GLN A 116 -8.03 -0.50 12.98
C GLN A 116 -9.43 -1.12 12.85
N ARG A 117 -9.99 -1.56 13.99
CA ARG A 117 -11.25 -2.32 14.02
C ARG A 117 -12.41 -1.62 13.30
N GLU A 118 -12.58 -0.30 13.51
CA GLU A 118 -13.71 0.44 12.94
C GLU A 118 -13.61 0.57 11.41
N PRO A 119 -12.50 1.06 10.80
CA PRO A 119 -12.32 1.04 9.35
C PRO A 119 -12.40 -0.36 8.73
N PHE A 120 -11.86 -1.38 9.40
CA PHE A 120 -12.01 -2.76 8.96
C PHE A 120 -13.48 -3.18 8.87
N GLN A 121 -14.26 -2.94 9.93
CA GLN A 121 -15.69 -3.29 9.94
C GLN A 121 -16.47 -2.56 8.85
N ASN A 122 -16.15 -1.28 8.60
CA ASN A 122 -16.79 -0.49 7.55
C ASN A 122 -16.53 -1.09 6.16
N LEU A 123 -15.26 -1.40 5.84
CA LEU A 123 -14.90 -2.02 4.56
C LEU A 123 -15.48 -3.44 4.41
N ALA A 124 -15.41 -4.24 5.46
CA ALA A 124 -15.93 -5.60 5.45
C ALA A 124 -17.46 -5.64 5.30
N SER A 125 -18.18 -4.75 5.99
CA SER A 125 -19.64 -4.60 5.83
C SER A 125 -20.03 -4.13 4.43
N GLY A 126 -19.16 -3.34 3.78
CA GLY A 126 -19.30 -2.92 2.38
C GLY A 126 -18.94 -4.01 1.36
N GLY A 127 -18.56 -5.21 1.81
CA GLY A 127 -18.21 -6.34 0.93
C GLY A 127 -16.81 -6.28 0.33
N ALA A 128 -15.93 -5.37 0.82
CA ALA A 128 -14.57 -5.24 0.30
C ALA A 128 -13.63 -6.36 0.77
N MET A 129 -13.95 -7.04 1.91
CA MET A 129 -13.10 -8.08 2.48
C MET A 129 -13.58 -9.48 2.10
N ALA A 130 -12.64 -10.39 1.90
CA ALA A 130 -12.91 -11.78 1.61
C ALA A 130 -13.34 -12.55 2.88
N GLN A 131 -14.25 -13.50 2.74
CA GLN A 131 -14.65 -14.39 3.82
C GLN A 131 -13.55 -15.44 4.09
N LEU A 132 -13.07 -15.52 5.34
CA LEU A 132 -11.96 -16.40 5.72
C LEU A 132 -12.38 -17.82 6.11
N THR A 133 -13.66 -18.03 6.46
CA THR A 133 -14.16 -19.35 6.89
C THR A 133 -13.79 -20.48 5.94
N PRO A 134 -13.96 -20.38 4.60
CA PRO A 134 -13.60 -21.48 3.68
C PRO A 134 -12.11 -21.84 3.72
N TYR A 135 -11.24 -20.86 3.95
CA TYR A 135 -9.78 -21.07 4.00
C TYR A 135 -9.34 -21.72 5.31
N ILE A 136 -10.04 -21.45 6.41
CA ILE A 136 -9.81 -22.11 7.70
C ILE A 136 -10.33 -23.56 7.63
N GLU A 137 -11.52 -23.78 7.09
CA GLU A 137 -12.11 -25.11 6.94
C GLU A 137 -11.29 -26.03 6.00
N SER A 138 -10.70 -25.47 4.95
CA SER A 138 -9.80 -26.21 4.06
C SER A 138 -8.40 -26.44 4.62
N GLY A 139 -8.05 -25.77 5.74
CA GLY A 139 -6.70 -25.81 6.32
C GLY A 139 -5.68 -24.93 5.59
N ALA A 140 -6.13 -24.10 4.64
CA ALA A 140 -5.26 -23.14 3.93
C ALA A 140 -4.83 -21.96 4.83
N LEU A 141 -5.62 -21.68 5.87
CA LEU A 141 -5.31 -20.70 6.92
C LEU A 141 -5.48 -21.32 8.30
N THR A 142 -4.46 -21.23 9.13
CA THR A 142 -4.46 -21.74 10.51
C THR A 142 -4.27 -20.57 11.48
N THR A 143 -5.22 -20.32 12.35
CA THR A 143 -5.18 -19.18 13.28
C THR A 143 -4.72 -19.57 14.69
N GLY A 144 -4.63 -20.89 14.96
CA GLY A 144 -4.22 -21.40 16.27
C GLY A 144 -5.19 -20.96 17.38
N ASP A 145 -4.63 -20.35 18.42
CA ASP A 145 -5.33 -19.88 19.61
C ASP A 145 -5.72 -18.38 19.58
N ILE A 146 -5.65 -17.74 18.40
CA ILE A 146 -6.05 -16.33 18.25
C ILE A 146 -7.56 -16.19 18.49
N ASP A 147 -7.94 -15.25 19.36
CA ASP A 147 -9.35 -14.88 19.53
C ASP A 147 -9.86 -14.13 18.29
N LEU A 148 -10.68 -14.80 17.50
CA LEU A 148 -11.22 -14.28 16.25
C LEU A 148 -12.41 -13.33 16.39
N THR A 149 -12.85 -13.04 17.63
CA THR A 149 -14.10 -12.30 17.91
C THR A 149 -14.15 -10.95 17.17
N ALA A 150 -13.04 -10.21 17.11
CA ALA A 150 -12.98 -8.92 16.43
C ALA A 150 -12.95 -9.01 14.90
N GLY A 151 -12.67 -10.19 14.35
CA GLY A 151 -12.66 -10.45 12.91
C GLY A 151 -14.02 -10.77 12.32
N TYR A 152 -15.04 -10.99 13.18
CA TYR A 152 -16.41 -11.25 12.71
C TYR A 152 -17.14 -9.96 12.37
N VAL A 153 -17.81 -9.97 11.24
CA VAL A 153 -18.69 -8.89 10.76
C VAL A 153 -20.09 -9.45 10.57
N THR A 154 -21.08 -8.68 11.00
CA THR A 154 -22.49 -9.05 10.83
C THR A 154 -23.02 -8.44 9.54
N ASP A 155 -23.50 -9.27 8.65
CA ASP A 155 -24.21 -8.84 7.45
C ASP A 155 -25.53 -8.17 7.84
N SER A 156 -25.70 -6.94 7.36
CA SER A 156 -26.85 -6.10 7.72
C SER A 156 -28.19 -6.61 7.16
N GLU A 157 -28.16 -7.37 6.06
CA GLU A 157 -29.37 -7.86 5.39
C GLU A 157 -29.82 -9.21 5.98
N THR A 158 -28.87 -10.10 6.22
CA THR A 158 -29.16 -11.47 6.66
C THR A 158 -29.04 -11.68 8.17
N GLY A 159 -28.38 -10.77 8.88
CA GLY A 159 -28.05 -10.89 10.31
C GLY A 159 -27.00 -11.98 10.61
N LYS A 160 -26.43 -12.62 9.59
CA LYS A 160 -25.41 -13.65 9.74
C LYS A 160 -24.05 -13.04 10.02
N LYS A 161 -23.27 -13.75 10.83
CA LYS A 161 -21.87 -13.37 11.11
C LYS A 161 -20.93 -14.14 10.20
N TYR A 162 -20.03 -13.40 9.57
CA TYR A 162 -18.98 -13.95 8.72
C TYR A 162 -17.62 -13.56 9.28
N LEU A 163 -16.69 -14.49 9.28
CA LEU A 163 -15.30 -14.19 9.62
C LEU A 163 -14.61 -13.56 8.41
N MET A 164 -14.29 -12.28 8.51
CA MET A 164 -13.68 -11.47 7.43
C MET A 164 -12.23 -11.09 7.69
N GLY A 165 -11.73 -11.30 8.92
CA GLY A 165 -10.36 -10.94 9.28
C GLY A 165 -9.83 -11.69 10.48
N VAL A 166 -8.53 -11.56 10.71
CA VAL A 166 -7.80 -12.11 11.86
C VAL A 166 -7.33 -10.94 12.73
N PRO A 167 -7.73 -10.86 14.01
CA PRO A 167 -7.22 -9.86 14.94
C PRO A 167 -5.71 -10.04 15.15
N THR A 168 -4.99 -8.92 15.29
CA THR A 168 -3.52 -8.92 15.33
C THR A 168 -2.94 -8.61 16.70
N ASP A 169 -3.77 -8.46 17.73
CA ASP A 169 -3.31 -8.10 19.09
C ASP A 169 -2.23 -9.03 19.64
N SER A 170 -2.21 -10.30 19.21
CA SER A 170 -1.21 -11.29 19.61
C SER A 170 0.06 -11.28 18.74
N LEU A 171 0.09 -10.53 17.65
CA LEU A 171 1.21 -10.48 16.71
C LEU A 171 2.22 -9.39 17.09
N THR A 172 2.72 -9.44 18.32
CA THR A 172 3.61 -8.42 18.91
C THR A 172 4.94 -8.26 18.17
N GLY A 173 5.37 -9.26 17.42
CA GLY A 173 6.56 -9.20 16.56
C GLY A 173 6.49 -8.10 15.50
N LEU A 174 5.30 -7.64 15.12
CA LEU A 174 5.12 -6.51 14.18
C LEU A 174 5.69 -5.19 14.71
N GLU A 175 5.75 -5.02 16.04
CA GLU A 175 6.31 -3.81 16.66
C GLU A 175 7.80 -3.60 16.33
N ALA A 176 8.54 -4.71 16.13
CA ALA A 176 9.95 -4.63 15.73
C ALA A 176 10.15 -3.94 14.36
N TYR A 177 9.11 -3.93 13.54
CA TYR A 177 9.05 -3.30 12.22
C TYR A 177 8.28 -1.98 12.22
N GLY A 178 7.96 -1.46 13.42
CA GLY A 178 7.27 -0.18 13.61
C GLY A 178 5.77 -0.22 13.29
N ILE A 179 5.18 -1.40 13.25
CA ILE A 179 3.75 -1.63 13.02
C ILE A 179 3.09 -1.94 14.35
N ASN A 180 2.09 -1.14 14.75
CA ASN A 180 1.31 -1.41 15.96
C ASN A 180 0.21 -2.44 15.65
N PRO A 181 0.25 -3.64 16.27
CA PRO A 181 -0.78 -4.67 16.07
C PRO A 181 -2.04 -4.45 16.92
N GLU A 182 -1.98 -3.62 17.97
CA GLU A 182 -3.03 -3.48 18.97
C GLU A 182 -4.31 -2.87 18.39
N GLY A 183 -5.43 -3.53 18.62
CA GLY A 183 -6.75 -3.10 18.15
C GLY A 183 -6.93 -3.19 16.64
N CYS A 184 -5.99 -3.82 15.93
CA CYS A 184 -6.05 -3.99 14.49
C CYS A 184 -6.60 -5.37 14.09
N VAL A 185 -7.11 -5.42 12.86
CA VAL A 185 -7.61 -6.63 12.21
C VAL A 185 -6.97 -6.73 10.83
N MET A 186 -6.47 -7.91 10.51
CA MET A 186 -5.86 -8.24 9.24
C MET A 186 -6.90 -8.91 8.34
N GLY A 187 -7.18 -8.34 7.17
CA GLY A 187 -8.16 -8.84 6.21
C GLY A 187 -7.60 -8.92 4.80
N LEU A 188 -8.19 -9.81 4.01
CA LEU A 188 -7.87 -9.98 2.58
C LEU A 188 -8.84 -9.17 1.75
N LEU A 189 -8.36 -8.45 0.73
CA LEU A 189 -9.25 -7.78 -0.20
C LEU A 189 -9.94 -8.81 -1.11
N ALA A 190 -11.28 -8.77 -1.19
CA ALA A 190 -12.06 -9.72 -1.97
C ALA A 190 -11.79 -9.63 -3.48
N SER A 191 -11.45 -8.44 -3.97
CA SER A 191 -11.08 -8.16 -5.36
C SER A 191 -9.58 -8.22 -5.62
N GLY A 192 -8.76 -8.62 -4.65
CA GLY A 192 -7.31 -8.75 -4.77
C GLY A 192 -6.91 -9.77 -5.85
N GLY A 193 -5.87 -9.44 -6.62
CA GLY A 193 -5.44 -10.26 -7.76
C GLY A 193 -4.65 -11.51 -7.38
N ASN A 194 -4.12 -11.59 -6.15
CA ASN A 194 -3.16 -12.61 -5.71
C ASN A 194 -3.58 -13.31 -4.41
N LEU A 195 -4.83 -13.76 -4.33
CA LEU A 195 -5.41 -14.29 -3.12
C LEU A 195 -4.60 -15.43 -2.46
N ASP A 196 -4.07 -16.37 -3.26
CA ASP A 196 -3.26 -17.49 -2.74
C ASP A 196 -1.95 -17.00 -2.09
N ASN A 197 -1.29 -16.01 -2.69
CA ASN A 197 -0.07 -15.44 -2.15
C ASN A 197 -0.37 -14.57 -0.93
N THR A 198 -1.51 -13.87 -0.94
CA THR A 198 -1.95 -13.07 0.21
C THR A 198 -2.29 -13.95 1.41
N LEU A 199 -2.91 -15.11 1.19
CA LEU A 199 -3.14 -16.12 2.24
C LEU A 199 -1.82 -16.64 2.82
N LYS A 200 -0.82 -16.90 1.96
CA LYS A 200 0.52 -17.30 2.43
C LYS A 200 1.18 -16.21 3.27
N LEU A 201 1.05 -14.94 2.85
CA LEU A 201 1.56 -13.81 3.63
C LEU A 201 0.86 -13.71 4.99
N MET A 202 -0.47 -13.80 5.01
CA MET A 202 -1.26 -13.79 6.24
C MET A 202 -0.84 -14.93 7.18
N GLN A 203 -0.71 -16.16 6.65
CA GLN A 203 -0.27 -17.32 7.44
C GLN A 203 1.15 -17.10 7.98
N TRP A 204 2.07 -16.62 7.16
CA TRP A 204 3.45 -16.35 7.59
C TRP A 204 3.50 -15.32 8.72
N LEU A 205 2.70 -14.25 8.64
CA LEU A 205 2.59 -13.24 9.70
C LEU A 205 2.05 -13.85 11.00
N ILE A 206 1.03 -14.71 10.92
CA ILE A 206 0.47 -15.41 12.07
C ILE A 206 1.51 -16.32 12.74
N ASP A 207 2.33 -17.00 11.97
CA ASP A 207 3.29 -17.99 12.48
C ASP A 207 4.57 -17.35 13.04
N ASN A 208 5.00 -16.22 12.49
CA ASN A 208 6.32 -15.62 12.78
C ASN A 208 6.27 -14.32 13.59
N MET A 209 5.10 -13.69 13.77
CA MET A 209 4.98 -12.39 14.44
C MET A 209 4.29 -12.46 15.82
N ARG A 210 4.09 -13.67 16.36
CA ARG A 210 3.55 -13.87 17.72
C ARG A 210 4.55 -13.58 18.82
#